data_621117476fa61708e2426f0353531e25
#
_entry.id   621117476fa61708e2426f0353531e25
#
_cell.length_a   1.000
_cell.length_b   1.000
_cell.length_c   1.000
_cell.angle_alpha   90.00
_cell.angle_beta   90.00
_cell.angle_gamma   90.00
#
_symmetry.space_group_name_H-M   'P 1'
#
loop_
_entity.id
_entity.type
_entity.pdbx_description
1 polymer ?
#
loop_
_entity_poly.entity_id
_entity_poly.type
_entity_poly.pdbx_seq_one_letter_code
_entity_poly.pdbx_strand_id
1 'polypeptide(L)'
;MDAPIPSSPGQATAATVRVARPQADLLNSFAGDPNFMLSLARGLSVLEAFSERKRPLTISQVAQRTQLSRASVRRCLYTLEQLGYVSQQGGQFALRPRVLHLGHAYFSSTSLVSLAQPILDALSTRIQQTSALAILDDTDILYLVRSEVQRVLTYSLGMGSRLPAYCTSIGRMLLAHLAEPALEDFFDHVDLRPRTLQTKISRPELEASFAHARELDYVLIDEELEPGLRAIAVPVRGISGSVMAGISVSVRAAQVSEAEMISRLLPPMREAAAAIGKLIAA
;
A
#
# COMPACT_ATOMS: atom_id res chain seq x y z
N MET A 1 27.61 29.52 -41.05
CA MET A 1 26.65 30.05 -40.05
C MET A 1 25.98 28.84 -39.46
N ASP A 2 26.62 28.28 -38.44
CA ASP A 2 26.14 27.08 -37.73
C ASP A 2 25.30 27.52 -36.55
N ALA A 3 24.06 27.08 -36.50
CA ALA A 3 23.20 27.24 -35.33
C ALA A 3 23.38 26.04 -34.38
N PRO A 4 23.57 26.25 -33.05
CA PRO A 4 23.77 25.16 -32.15
C PRO A 4 22.45 24.51 -31.78
N ILE A 5 22.46 23.18 -31.77
CA ILE A 5 21.40 22.29 -31.30
C ILE A 5 21.36 22.37 -29.76
N PRO A 6 20.21 22.59 -29.12
CA PRO A 6 20.11 22.49 -27.67
C PRO A 6 20.01 21.05 -27.24
N SER A 7 21.05 20.55 -26.59
CA SER A 7 21.05 19.33 -25.82
C SER A 7 20.53 19.60 -24.38
N SER A 8 19.40 19.03 -24.01
CA SER A 8 19.05 18.83 -22.60
C SER A 8 18.25 17.53 -22.47
N PRO A 9 18.82 16.50 -21.81
CA PRO A 9 18.03 15.35 -21.43
C PRO A 9 17.11 15.75 -20.28
N GLY A 10 15.81 15.53 -20.46
CA GLY A 10 14.80 15.76 -19.46
C GLY A 10 15.17 15.02 -18.16
N GLN A 11 15.31 15.79 -17.10
CA GLN A 11 15.31 15.27 -15.74
C GLN A 11 13.96 14.59 -15.52
N ALA A 12 13.99 13.27 -15.37
CA ALA A 12 12.88 12.52 -14.84
C ALA A 12 12.59 13.07 -13.44
N THR A 13 11.54 13.85 -13.33
CA THR A 13 11.01 14.33 -12.06
C THR A 13 10.64 13.08 -11.25
N ALA A 14 11.35 12.85 -10.15
CA ALA A 14 10.95 11.88 -9.14
C ALA A 14 9.48 12.16 -8.81
N ALA A 15 8.61 11.18 -9.05
CA ALA A 15 7.20 11.29 -8.72
C ALA A 15 7.13 11.55 -7.21
N THR A 16 6.74 12.76 -6.85
CA THR A 16 6.50 13.14 -5.46
C THR A 16 5.34 12.28 -4.98
N VAL A 17 5.61 11.32 -4.12
CA VAL A 17 4.58 10.52 -3.45
C VAL A 17 3.77 11.51 -2.61
N ARG A 18 2.56 11.82 -3.05
CA ARG A 18 1.62 12.64 -2.27
C ARG A 18 0.91 11.70 -1.30
N VAL A 19 1.05 11.97 -0.03
CA VAL A 19 0.32 11.28 1.04
C VAL A 19 -1.18 11.60 0.94
N ALA A 20 -2.07 10.61 0.92
CA ALA A 20 -3.49 10.84 0.81
C ALA A 20 -4.03 11.45 2.10
N ARG A 21 -4.59 12.62 1.96
CA ARG A 21 -5.41 13.25 3.00
C ARG A 21 -6.71 12.47 3.18
N PRO A 22 -7.34 12.48 4.38
CA PRO A 22 -8.71 12.00 4.53
C PRO A 22 -9.57 12.56 3.38
N GLN A 23 -10.31 11.71 2.69
CA GLN A 23 -10.97 12.10 1.43
C GLN A 23 -11.83 13.36 1.55
N ALA A 24 -12.47 13.57 2.71
CA ALA A 24 -13.25 14.77 2.98
C ALA A 24 -12.39 16.05 3.00
N ASP A 25 -11.20 15.97 3.61
CA ASP A 25 -10.28 17.11 3.71
C ASP A 25 -9.63 17.40 2.35
N LEU A 26 -9.32 16.35 1.59
CA LEU A 26 -8.84 16.48 0.21
C LEU A 26 -9.86 17.19 -0.67
N LEU A 27 -11.14 16.80 -0.59
CA LEU A 27 -12.22 17.44 -1.36
C LEU A 27 -12.39 18.92 -0.98
N ASN A 28 -12.19 19.26 0.29
CA ASN A 28 -12.30 20.63 0.79
C ASN A 28 -11.08 21.48 0.43
N SER A 29 -9.89 20.92 0.37
CA SER A 29 -8.67 21.67 0.06
C SER A 29 -8.62 22.19 -1.38
N PHE A 30 -9.39 21.59 -2.29
CA PHE A 30 -9.53 22.04 -3.68
C PHE A 30 -10.83 22.81 -3.94
N ALA A 31 -11.54 23.27 -2.88
CA ALA A 31 -12.74 24.06 -3.04
C ALA A 31 -12.42 25.37 -3.77
N GLY A 32 -13.01 25.59 -4.95
CA GLY A 32 -12.78 26.79 -5.77
C GLY A 32 -11.68 26.67 -6.83
N ASP A 33 -10.94 25.56 -6.89
CA ASP A 33 -9.99 25.30 -7.98
C ASP A 33 -10.77 24.93 -9.26
N PRO A 34 -10.67 25.74 -10.34
CA PRO A 34 -11.39 25.48 -11.59
C PRO A 34 -10.90 24.22 -12.32
N ASN A 35 -9.70 23.74 -12.04
CA ASN A 35 -9.14 22.53 -12.63
C ASN A 35 -9.55 21.27 -11.86
N PHE A 36 -10.10 21.41 -10.64
CA PHE A 36 -10.51 20.27 -9.84
C PHE A 36 -11.96 19.87 -10.09
N MET A 37 -12.14 18.71 -10.72
CA MET A 37 -13.48 18.16 -10.98
C MET A 37 -14.07 17.49 -9.73
N LEU A 38 -14.71 18.28 -8.88
CA LEU A 38 -15.30 17.82 -7.62
C LEU A 38 -16.30 16.66 -7.81
N SER A 39 -17.02 16.61 -8.94
CA SER A 39 -17.94 15.51 -9.27
C SER A 39 -17.21 14.20 -9.52
N LEU A 40 -16.05 14.23 -10.20
CA LEU A 40 -15.20 13.06 -10.41
C LEU A 40 -14.62 12.56 -9.08
N ALA A 41 -14.07 13.47 -8.29
CA ALA A 41 -13.50 13.14 -6.99
C ALA A 41 -14.52 12.48 -6.05
N ARG A 42 -15.75 12.99 -6.00
CA ARG A 42 -16.86 12.37 -5.24
C ARG A 42 -17.23 10.99 -5.78
N GLY A 43 -17.22 10.79 -7.09
CA GLY A 43 -17.48 9.49 -7.72
C GLY A 43 -16.44 8.44 -7.33
N LEU A 44 -15.16 8.80 -7.35
CA LEU A 44 -14.05 7.94 -6.90
C LEU A 44 -14.17 7.60 -5.42
N SER A 45 -14.41 8.60 -4.55
CA SER A 45 -14.65 8.39 -3.12
C SER A 45 -15.78 7.39 -2.84
N VAL A 46 -16.87 7.44 -3.64
CA VAL A 46 -17.98 6.49 -3.52
C VAL A 46 -17.56 5.07 -3.91
N LEU A 47 -16.71 4.88 -4.93
CA LEU A 47 -16.16 3.55 -5.28
C LEU A 47 -15.27 3.00 -4.17
N GLU A 48 -14.39 3.81 -3.61
CA GLU A 48 -13.46 3.44 -2.54
C GLU A 48 -14.19 3.06 -1.24
N ALA A 49 -15.36 3.64 -0.98
CA ALA A 49 -16.16 3.30 0.20
C ALA A 49 -16.57 1.81 0.28
N PHE A 50 -16.50 1.06 -0.83
CA PHE A 50 -16.78 -0.37 -0.86
C PHE A 50 -15.58 -1.25 -0.45
N SER A 51 -14.36 -0.69 -0.33
CA SER A 51 -13.14 -1.47 -0.03
C SER A 51 -13.11 -2.05 1.39
N GLU A 52 -13.73 -1.39 2.37
CA GLU A 52 -13.61 -1.74 3.80
C GLU A 52 -14.37 -3.00 4.23
N ARG A 53 -15.43 -3.40 3.53
CA ARG A 53 -16.21 -4.60 3.85
C ARG A 53 -16.77 -5.28 2.60
N LYS A 54 -16.68 -6.60 2.56
CA LYS A 54 -17.24 -7.46 1.47
C LYS A 54 -18.77 -7.58 1.51
N ARG A 55 -19.51 -6.49 1.79
CA ARG A 55 -20.99 -6.51 1.86
C ARG A 55 -21.57 -5.37 1.05
N PRO A 56 -22.74 -5.55 0.44
CA PRO A 56 -23.47 -4.45 -0.20
C PRO A 56 -23.76 -3.32 0.79
N LEU A 57 -23.74 -2.08 0.32
CA LEU A 57 -23.92 -0.88 1.13
C LEU A 57 -25.18 -0.12 0.73
N THR A 58 -25.85 0.47 1.71
CA THR A 58 -26.93 1.43 1.47
C THR A 58 -26.37 2.83 1.20
N ILE A 59 -27.16 3.73 0.60
CA ILE A 59 -26.79 5.15 0.41
C ILE A 59 -26.37 5.80 1.74
N SER A 60 -27.04 5.49 2.83
CA SER A 60 -26.71 6.04 4.16
C SER A 60 -25.35 5.59 4.67
N GLN A 61 -25.00 4.33 4.45
CA GLN A 61 -23.70 3.80 4.84
C GLN A 61 -22.57 4.38 4.00
N VAL A 62 -22.77 4.52 2.68
CA VAL A 62 -21.81 5.19 1.81
C VAL A 62 -21.64 6.67 2.20
N ALA A 63 -22.74 7.37 2.48
CA ALA A 63 -22.70 8.76 2.93
C ALA A 63 -21.93 8.94 4.25
N GLN A 64 -22.12 8.02 5.19
CA GLN A 64 -21.37 8.01 6.46
C GLN A 64 -19.88 7.80 6.25
N ARG A 65 -19.47 6.91 5.34
CA ARG A 65 -18.05 6.62 5.08
C ARG A 65 -17.35 7.75 4.33
N THR A 66 -18.02 8.29 3.31
CA THR A 66 -17.44 9.34 2.46
C THR A 66 -17.62 10.75 3.02
N GLN A 67 -18.40 10.92 4.09
CA GLN A 67 -18.82 12.22 4.61
C GLN A 67 -19.52 13.10 3.58
N LEU A 68 -20.04 12.50 2.49
CA LEU A 68 -20.82 13.20 1.47
C LEU A 68 -22.33 13.24 1.83
N SER A 69 -23.04 14.24 1.30
CA SER A 69 -24.49 14.27 1.43
C SER A 69 -25.16 13.07 0.73
N ARG A 70 -26.26 12.56 1.28
CA ARG A 70 -27.01 11.44 0.67
C ARG A 70 -27.42 11.74 -0.78
N ALA A 71 -27.70 13.00 -1.09
CA ALA A 71 -28.05 13.44 -2.46
C ALA A 71 -26.85 13.29 -3.41
N SER A 72 -25.65 13.70 -2.98
CA SER A 72 -24.41 13.50 -3.75
C SER A 72 -24.11 12.02 -3.97
N VAL A 73 -24.16 11.21 -2.91
CA VAL A 73 -23.95 9.76 -2.98
C VAL A 73 -24.94 9.10 -3.94
N ARG A 74 -26.22 9.46 -3.85
CA ARG A 74 -27.26 8.92 -4.76
C ARG A 74 -26.93 9.21 -6.23
N ARG A 75 -26.50 10.43 -6.54
CA ARG A 75 -26.11 10.82 -7.92
C ARG A 75 -24.89 10.06 -8.40
N CYS A 76 -23.85 9.92 -7.54
CA CYS A 76 -22.67 9.15 -7.87
C CYS A 76 -23.01 7.66 -8.11
N LEU A 77 -23.78 7.03 -7.20
CA LEU A 77 -24.19 5.63 -7.34
C LEU A 77 -25.05 5.40 -8.61
N TYR A 78 -25.98 6.31 -8.92
CA TYR A 78 -26.74 6.24 -10.16
C TYR A 78 -25.82 6.27 -11.39
N THR A 79 -24.87 7.22 -11.45
CA THR A 79 -23.92 7.31 -12.56
C THR A 79 -23.06 6.04 -12.67
N LEU A 80 -22.54 5.54 -11.55
CA LEU A 80 -21.73 4.32 -11.49
C LEU A 80 -22.52 3.07 -11.91
N GLU A 81 -23.81 3.03 -11.60
CA GLU A 81 -24.70 1.95 -12.03
C GLU A 81 -24.92 2.00 -13.55
N GLN A 82 -25.23 3.18 -14.13
CA GLN A 82 -25.36 3.35 -15.58
C GLN A 82 -24.07 2.99 -16.32
N LEU A 83 -22.92 3.29 -15.74
CA LEU A 83 -21.62 2.92 -16.27
C LEU A 83 -21.26 1.44 -16.02
N GLY A 84 -22.04 0.69 -15.23
CA GLY A 84 -21.85 -0.72 -14.97
C GLY A 84 -20.78 -1.04 -13.92
N TYR A 85 -20.35 -0.09 -13.09
CA TYR A 85 -19.40 -0.30 -12.00
C TYR A 85 -20.06 -0.79 -10.71
N VAL A 86 -21.32 -0.46 -10.49
CA VAL A 86 -22.11 -0.95 -9.35
C VAL A 86 -23.43 -1.55 -9.85
N SER A 87 -24.07 -2.35 -9.00
CA SER A 87 -25.42 -2.84 -9.19
C SER A 87 -26.23 -2.55 -7.94
N GLN A 88 -27.53 -2.28 -8.12
CA GLN A 88 -28.49 -2.08 -7.04
C GLN A 88 -29.41 -3.29 -6.91
N GLN A 89 -29.61 -3.76 -5.67
CA GLN A 89 -30.62 -4.76 -5.35
C GLN A 89 -31.16 -4.50 -3.93
N GLY A 90 -32.49 -4.41 -3.80
CA GLY A 90 -33.14 -4.20 -2.50
C GLY A 90 -32.69 -2.95 -1.75
N GLY A 91 -32.35 -1.85 -2.46
CA GLY A 91 -31.86 -0.61 -1.85
C GLY A 91 -30.39 -0.64 -1.40
N GLN A 92 -29.69 -1.74 -1.66
CA GLN A 92 -28.26 -1.91 -1.42
C GLN A 92 -27.50 -1.91 -2.74
N PHE A 93 -26.23 -1.44 -2.69
CA PHE A 93 -25.32 -1.36 -3.83
C PHE A 93 -24.13 -2.27 -3.62
N ALA A 94 -23.67 -2.90 -4.69
CA ALA A 94 -22.47 -3.74 -4.71
C ALA A 94 -21.60 -3.42 -5.94
N LEU A 95 -20.28 -3.56 -5.81
CA LEU A 95 -19.36 -3.43 -6.94
C LEU A 95 -19.59 -4.55 -7.96
N ARG A 96 -19.46 -4.21 -9.24
CA ARG A 96 -19.46 -5.16 -10.35
C ARG A 96 -18.02 -5.43 -10.81
N PRO A 97 -17.77 -6.58 -11.47
CA PRO A 97 -16.43 -6.94 -11.96
C PRO A 97 -15.75 -5.89 -12.85
N ARG A 98 -16.53 -4.99 -13.47
CA ARG A 98 -15.99 -3.89 -14.30
C ARG A 98 -15.00 -3.00 -13.55
N VAL A 99 -15.07 -2.89 -12.20
CA VAL A 99 -14.11 -2.14 -11.38
C VAL A 99 -12.70 -2.69 -11.55
N LEU A 100 -12.53 -3.99 -11.81
CA LEU A 100 -11.23 -4.61 -12.01
C LEU A 100 -10.48 -4.06 -13.23
N HIS A 101 -11.19 -3.49 -14.23
CA HIS A 101 -10.54 -2.87 -15.39
C HIS A 101 -9.72 -1.63 -15.00
N LEU A 102 -10.12 -0.91 -13.94
CA LEU A 102 -9.34 0.23 -13.44
C LEU A 102 -8.00 -0.23 -12.85
N GLY A 103 -8.02 -1.32 -12.07
CA GLY A 103 -6.80 -1.92 -11.54
C GLY A 103 -5.95 -2.60 -12.62
N HIS A 104 -6.57 -3.24 -13.62
CA HIS A 104 -5.87 -3.91 -14.72
C HIS A 104 -4.97 -2.94 -15.49
N ALA A 105 -5.39 -1.69 -15.68
CA ALA A 105 -4.56 -0.67 -16.34
C ALA A 105 -3.24 -0.44 -15.59
N TYR A 106 -3.27 -0.39 -14.26
CA TYR A 106 -2.07 -0.28 -13.44
C TYR A 106 -1.18 -1.53 -13.54
N PHE A 107 -1.76 -2.71 -13.38
CA PHE A 107 -1.02 -3.97 -13.41
C PHE A 107 -0.43 -4.29 -14.79
N SER A 108 -1.08 -3.85 -15.87
CA SER A 108 -0.57 -4.02 -17.24
C SER A 108 0.56 -3.05 -17.57
N SER A 109 0.57 -1.87 -16.94
CA SER A 109 1.62 -0.88 -17.11
C SER A 109 2.84 -1.13 -16.23
N THR A 110 2.69 -1.94 -15.18
CA THR A 110 3.75 -2.22 -14.19
C THR A 110 4.12 -3.69 -14.26
N SER A 111 5.29 -4.00 -14.81
CA SER A 111 5.83 -5.37 -14.87
C SER A 111 6.10 -5.98 -13.48
N LEU A 112 6.18 -5.15 -12.42
CA LEU A 112 6.52 -5.56 -11.06
C LEU A 112 5.69 -6.74 -10.55
N VAL A 113 4.36 -6.71 -10.72
CA VAL A 113 3.46 -7.76 -10.20
C VAL A 113 3.71 -9.09 -10.90
N SER A 114 3.74 -9.10 -12.24
CA SER A 114 3.94 -10.31 -13.03
C SER A 114 5.34 -10.92 -12.84
N LEU A 115 6.36 -10.10 -12.63
CA LEU A 115 7.73 -10.54 -12.40
C LEU A 115 7.95 -11.02 -10.95
N ALA A 116 7.31 -10.37 -9.97
CA ALA A 116 7.48 -10.71 -8.56
C ALA A 116 6.70 -11.96 -8.14
N GLN A 117 5.53 -12.23 -8.75
CA GLN A 117 4.69 -13.37 -8.34
C GLN A 117 5.43 -14.71 -8.33
N PRO A 118 6.09 -15.16 -9.44
CA PRO A 118 6.78 -16.44 -9.44
C PRO A 118 7.94 -16.51 -8.44
N ILE A 119 8.62 -15.39 -8.18
CA ILE A 119 9.72 -15.33 -7.22
C ILE A 119 9.18 -15.48 -5.79
N LEU A 120 8.07 -14.81 -5.46
CA LEU A 120 7.44 -14.95 -4.15
C LEU A 120 6.82 -16.33 -3.92
N ASP A 121 6.28 -16.96 -4.96
CA ASP A 121 5.77 -18.33 -4.87
C ASP A 121 6.91 -19.32 -4.57
N ALA A 122 8.04 -19.18 -5.24
CA ALA A 122 9.24 -19.96 -4.96
C ALA A 122 9.78 -19.71 -3.56
N LEU A 123 9.84 -18.44 -3.12
CA LEU A 123 10.26 -18.07 -1.77
C LEU A 123 9.34 -18.72 -0.72
N SER A 124 8.02 -18.53 -0.84
CA SER A 124 7.04 -19.05 0.12
C SER A 124 7.08 -20.57 0.20
N THR A 125 7.24 -21.25 -0.94
CA THR A 125 7.42 -22.71 -1.00
C THR A 125 8.70 -23.15 -0.29
N ARG A 126 9.82 -22.44 -0.51
CA ARG A 126 11.12 -22.75 0.10
C ARG A 126 11.11 -22.59 1.62
N ILE A 127 10.52 -21.50 2.11
CA ILE A 127 10.52 -21.18 3.55
C ILE A 127 9.32 -21.71 4.31
N GLN A 128 8.30 -22.23 3.62
CA GLN A 128 7.01 -22.70 4.17
C GLN A 128 6.29 -21.62 5.01
N GLN A 129 6.41 -20.37 4.58
CA GLN A 129 5.76 -19.22 5.20
C GLN A 129 5.14 -18.32 4.12
N THR A 130 4.11 -17.56 4.51
CA THR A 130 3.48 -16.59 3.62
C THR A 130 4.39 -15.40 3.39
N SER A 131 4.63 -15.07 2.12
CA SER A 131 5.36 -13.88 1.70
C SER A 131 4.47 -12.90 0.95
N ALA A 132 4.81 -11.62 0.99
CA ALA A 132 4.09 -10.58 0.30
C ALA A 132 5.03 -9.47 -0.17
N LEU A 133 4.65 -8.80 -1.28
CA LEU A 133 5.29 -7.59 -1.77
C LEU A 133 4.28 -6.45 -1.72
N ALA A 134 4.71 -5.32 -1.19
CA ALA A 134 3.90 -4.11 -1.13
C ALA A 134 4.74 -2.86 -1.42
N ILE A 135 4.04 -1.80 -1.79
CA ILE A 135 4.58 -0.45 -1.96
C ILE A 135 3.99 0.47 -0.91
N LEU A 136 4.61 1.62 -0.71
CA LEU A 136 4.00 2.71 0.05
C LEU A 136 2.98 3.42 -0.83
N ASP A 137 1.79 3.64 -0.28
CA ASP A 137 0.72 4.38 -0.91
C ASP A 137 0.08 5.27 0.16
N ASP A 138 0.47 6.53 0.15
CA ASP A 138 0.14 7.52 1.18
C ASP A 138 0.68 7.14 2.57
N THR A 139 -0.20 7.03 3.58
CA THR A 139 0.15 6.60 4.95
C THR A 139 0.09 5.09 5.14
N ASP A 140 -0.29 4.35 4.10
CA ASP A 140 -0.47 2.90 4.12
C ASP A 140 0.52 2.17 3.22
N ILE A 141 0.65 0.88 3.42
CA ILE A 141 1.17 -0.01 2.40
C ILE A 141 0.04 -0.57 1.55
N LEU A 142 0.30 -0.74 0.25
CA LEU A 142 -0.59 -1.39 -0.71
C LEU A 142 0.02 -2.71 -1.14
N TYR A 143 -0.65 -3.82 -0.83
CA TYR A 143 -0.20 -5.15 -1.25
C TYR A 143 -0.40 -5.34 -2.75
N LEU A 144 0.69 -5.60 -3.48
CA LEU A 144 0.69 -5.90 -4.91
C LEU A 144 0.71 -7.40 -5.20
N VAL A 145 1.49 -8.16 -4.42
CA VAL A 145 1.66 -9.61 -4.59
C VAL A 145 1.61 -10.28 -3.23
N ARG A 146 0.97 -11.45 -3.16
CA ARG A 146 0.94 -12.29 -1.97
C ARG A 146 0.98 -13.75 -2.36
N SER A 147 1.90 -14.49 -1.76
CA SER A 147 2.01 -15.95 -1.87
C SER A 147 1.68 -16.57 -0.52
N GLU A 148 0.50 -17.19 -0.41
CA GLU A 148 -0.05 -17.69 0.86
C GLU A 148 0.16 -19.19 0.99
N VAL A 149 0.98 -19.60 1.97
CA VAL A 149 1.18 -21.01 2.35
C VAL A 149 0.39 -21.30 3.63
N GLN A 150 0.40 -20.39 4.59
CA GLN A 150 -0.33 -20.51 5.85
C GLN A 150 -1.05 -19.19 6.17
N ARG A 151 -2.26 -19.32 6.70
CA ARG A 151 -3.02 -18.15 7.16
C ARG A 151 -2.55 -17.76 8.56
N VAL A 152 -1.85 -16.64 8.66
CA VAL A 152 -1.31 -16.10 9.93
C VAL A 152 -2.22 -15.01 10.49
N LEU A 153 -2.73 -14.14 9.63
CA LEU A 153 -3.63 -13.03 10.02
C LEU A 153 -5.07 -13.50 10.23
N THR A 154 -5.77 -12.85 11.17
CA THR A 154 -7.19 -13.10 11.44
C THR A 154 -8.11 -12.72 10.29
N TYR A 155 -7.66 -11.81 9.42
CA TYR A 155 -8.40 -11.39 8.23
C TYR A 155 -7.65 -11.75 6.94
N SER A 156 -8.42 -11.93 5.88
CA SER A 156 -7.85 -12.26 4.56
C SER A 156 -7.31 -10.98 3.92
N LEU A 157 -6.01 -10.92 3.73
CA LEU A 157 -5.36 -9.94 2.88
C LEU A 157 -5.19 -10.50 1.47
N GLY A 158 -5.34 -9.65 0.48
CA GLY A 158 -5.09 -10.00 -0.91
C GLY A 158 -4.44 -8.83 -1.66
N MET A 159 -4.26 -8.97 -2.95
CA MET A 159 -3.87 -7.87 -3.82
C MET A 159 -4.83 -6.68 -3.65
N GLY A 160 -4.29 -5.47 -3.55
CA GLY A 160 -5.07 -4.24 -3.30
C GLY A 160 -5.44 -4.00 -1.84
N SER A 161 -5.13 -4.91 -0.90
CA SER A 161 -5.33 -4.65 0.53
C SER A 161 -4.36 -3.59 1.03
N ARG A 162 -4.83 -2.75 1.96
CA ARG A 162 -4.05 -1.68 2.58
C ARG A 162 -3.90 -1.94 4.08
N LEU A 163 -2.74 -1.61 4.62
CA LEU A 163 -2.45 -1.60 6.06
C LEU A 163 -1.60 -0.38 6.41
N PRO A 164 -1.73 0.16 7.63
CA PRO A 164 -0.93 1.31 8.05
C PRO A 164 0.57 1.04 7.96
N ALA A 165 1.30 1.97 7.37
CA ALA A 165 2.74 1.80 7.17
C ALA A 165 3.51 1.80 8.50
N TYR A 166 3.12 2.64 9.47
CA TYR A 166 3.86 2.80 10.73
C TYR A 166 3.99 1.54 11.58
N CYS A 167 3.06 0.60 11.50
CA CYS A 167 3.01 -0.61 12.32
C CYS A 167 3.17 -1.91 11.52
N THR A 168 3.61 -1.83 10.27
CA THR A 168 3.94 -2.99 9.42
C THR A 168 5.43 -3.05 9.08
N SER A 169 6.00 -4.23 8.93
CA SER A 169 7.42 -4.39 8.62
C SER A 169 7.78 -3.78 7.25
N ILE A 170 6.95 -3.99 6.21
CA ILE A 170 7.15 -3.36 4.90
C ILE A 170 7.04 -1.84 5.03
N GLY A 171 6.00 -1.35 5.71
CA GLY A 171 5.78 0.08 5.84
C GLY A 171 6.94 0.79 6.53
N ARG A 172 7.44 0.26 7.64
CA ARG A 172 8.63 0.81 8.30
C ARG A 172 9.86 0.77 7.42
N MET A 173 10.04 -0.31 6.67
CA MET A 173 11.13 -0.42 5.70
C MET A 173 11.04 0.68 4.64
N LEU A 174 9.86 0.92 4.08
CA LEU A 174 9.64 1.94 3.07
C LEU A 174 9.79 3.35 3.63
N LEU A 175 9.19 3.63 4.80
CA LEU A 175 9.30 4.91 5.50
C LEU A 175 10.75 5.26 5.86
N ALA A 176 11.53 4.26 6.29
CA ALA A 176 12.94 4.43 6.63
C ALA A 176 13.79 4.94 5.45
N HIS A 177 13.35 4.73 4.21
CA HIS A 177 14.07 5.12 2.99
C HIS A 177 13.44 6.28 2.23
N LEU A 178 12.42 6.93 2.80
CA LEU A 178 11.88 8.18 2.25
C LEU A 178 12.90 9.32 2.36
N ALA A 179 12.84 10.23 1.41
CA ALA A 179 13.50 11.53 1.53
C ALA A 179 12.81 12.36 2.63
N GLU A 180 13.58 13.21 3.32
CA GLU A 180 13.08 14.02 4.44
C GLU A 180 11.76 14.74 4.17
N PRO A 181 11.56 15.45 3.04
CA PRO A 181 10.28 16.14 2.78
C PRO A 181 9.08 15.18 2.69
N ALA A 182 9.28 13.97 2.16
CA ALA A 182 8.22 12.97 2.08
C ALA A 182 7.94 12.30 3.43
N LEU A 183 8.95 12.18 4.29
CA LEU A 183 8.79 11.67 5.63
C LEU A 183 8.06 12.68 6.53
N GLU A 184 8.34 13.98 6.41
CA GLU A 184 7.59 15.05 7.07
C GLU A 184 6.13 15.03 6.64
N ASP A 185 5.86 14.97 5.32
CA ASP A 185 4.50 14.89 4.79
C ASP A 185 3.75 13.65 5.32
N PHE A 186 4.43 12.51 5.46
CA PHE A 186 3.86 11.33 6.11
C PHE A 186 3.45 11.61 7.55
N PHE A 187 4.31 12.23 8.37
CA PHE A 187 4.01 12.53 9.77
C PHE A 187 2.90 13.57 9.94
N ASP A 188 2.76 14.49 9.02
CA ASP A 188 1.70 15.51 9.02
C ASP A 188 0.30 14.89 8.75
N HIS A 189 0.25 13.73 8.09
CA HIS A 189 -1.01 13.13 7.65
C HIS A 189 -1.34 11.79 8.31
N VAL A 190 -0.37 11.10 8.92
CA VAL A 190 -0.60 9.80 9.53
C VAL A 190 -1.41 9.92 10.82
N ASP A 191 -2.37 9.02 10.99
CA ASP A 191 -3.11 8.85 12.24
C ASP A 191 -2.48 7.70 13.04
N LEU A 192 -1.59 8.04 13.96
CA LEU A 192 -0.86 7.08 14.80
C LEU A 192 -1.77 6.58 15.94
N ARG A 193 -2.38 5.41 15.76
CA ARG A 193 -3.26 4.76 16.76
C ARG A 193 -2.65 3.46 17.26
N PRO A 194 -2.76 3.15 18.56
CA PRO A 194 -2.35 1.87 19.09
C PRO A 194 -3.27 0.78 18.54
N ARG A 195 -2.70 -0.25 17.93
CA ARG A 195 -3.41 -1.46 17.49
C ARG A 195 -3.25 -2.60 18.46
N THR A 196 -2.12 -2.59 19.15
CA THR A 196 -1.77 -3.49 20.24
C THR A 196 -1.05 -2.68 21.32
N LEU A 197 -0.71 -3.32 22.43
CA LEU A 197 0.13 -2.70 23.47
C LEU A 197 1.58 -2.48 23.01
N GLN A 198 2.00 -3.17 21.94
CA GLN A 198 3.36 -3.08 21.40
C GLN A 198 3.49 -2.05 20.28
N THR A 199 2.37 -1.52 19.77
CA THR A 199 2.39 -0.57 18.63
C THR A 199 3.14 0.70 19.01
N LYS A 200 4.20 1.03 18.26
CA LYS A 200 4.90 2.32 18.36
C LYS A 200 4.04 3.40 17.73
N ILE A 201 3.70 4.43 18.49
CA ILE A 201 2.81 5.53 18.07
C ILE A 201 3.43 6.91 18.27
N SER A 202 4.68 6.99 18.72
CA SER A 202 5.39 8.27 18.82
C SER A 202 6.40 8.45 17.69
N ARG A 203 6.52 9.66 17.18
CA ARG A 203 7.49 10.00 16.13
C ARG A 203 8.93 9.63 16.52
N PRO A 204 9.44 9.93 17.75
CA PRO A 204 10.79 9.56 18.11
C PRO A 204 11.06 8.05 18.08
N GLU A 205 10.10 7.21 18.52
CA GLU A 205 10.25 5.75 18.47
C GLU A 205 10.26 5.23 17.03
N LEU A 206 9.44 5.82 16.16
CA LEU A 206 9.40 5.46 14.74
C LEU A 206 10.71 5.88 14.05
N GLU A 207 11.22 7.09 14.27
CA GLU A 207 12.48 7.57 13.71
C GLU A 207 13.69 6.73 14.17
N ALA A 208 13.72 6.34 15.44
CA ALA A 208 14.73 5.39 15.95
C ALA A 208 14.64 4.02 15.23
N SER A 209 13.42 3.53 15.00
CA SER A 209 13.18 2.31 14.23
C SER A 209 13.61 2.45 12.76
N PHE A 210 13.42 3.62 12.14
CA PHE A 210 13.87 3.90 10.77
C PHE A 210 15.39 3.95 10.67
N ALA A 211 16.07 4.55 11.65
CA ALA A 211 17.53 4.55 11.71
C ALA A 211 18.08 3.12 11.77
N HIS A 212 17.50 2.29 12.63
CA HIS A 212 17.88 0.88 12.76
C HIS A 212 17.59 0.07 11.48
N ALA A 213 16.45 0.36 10.80
CA ALA A 213 16.12 -0.26 9.51
C ALA A 213 17.13 0.05 8.41
N ARG A 214 17.65 1.29 8.37
CA ARG A 214 18.70 1.70 7.42
C ARG A 214 20.04 1.03 7.70
N GLU A 215 20.39 0.81 8.97
CA GLU A 215 21.64 0.16 9.39
C GLU A 215 21.63 -1.34 9.08
N LEU A 216 20.55 -2.05 9.42
CA LEU A 216 20.46 -3.51 9.29
C LEU A 216 20.00 -3.99 7.90
N ASP A 217 19.41 -3.10 7.09
CA ASP A 217 18.78 -3.40 5.81
C ASP A 217 17.68 -4.48 5.92
N TYR A 218 16.99 -4.50 7.05
CA TYR A 218 15.74 -5.23 7.31
C TYR A 218 14.96 -4.60 8.46
N VAL A 219 13.67 -4.91 8.55
CA VAL A 219 12.81 -4.52 9.67
C VAL A 219 12.14 -5.75 10.24
N LEU A 220 12.19 -5.90 11.54
CA LEU A 220 11.42 -6.87 12.28
C LEU A 220 10.38 -6.15 13.15
N ILE A 221 9.13 -6.60 13.08
CA ILE A 221 8.00 -6.11 13.88
C ILE A 221 7.45 -7.28 14.68
N ASP A 222 7.35 -7.08 15.99
CA ASP A 222 6.80 -8.06 16.91
C ASP A 222 5.51 -7.57 17.55
N GLU A 223 4.41 -8.19 17.17
CA GLU A 223 3.06 -7.96 17.70
C GLU A 223 2.55 -6.50 17.62
N GLU A 224 3.09 -5.65 16.77
CA GLU A 224 2.67 -4.24 16.69
C GLU A 224 1.41 -4.02 15.85
N LEU A 225 1.17 -4.83 14.82
CA LEU A 225 -0.02 -4.76 13.97
C LEU A 225 -1.19 -5.55 14.57
N GLU A 226 -0.91 -6.74 15.07
CA GLU A 226 -1.88 -7.70 15.61
C GLU A 226 -1.18 -8.58 16.66
N PRO A 227 -1.81 -8.86 17.82
CA PRO A 227 -1.25 -9.75 18.82
C PRO A 227 -0.96 -11.13 18.23
N GLY A 228 0.18 -11.71 18.58
CA GLY A 228 0.64 -13.01 18.08
C GLY A 228 1.20 -13.01 16.65
N LEU A 229 1.27 -11.86 15.98
CA LEU A 229 1.86 -11.69 14.65
C LEU A 229 3.27 -11.13 14.74
N ARG A 230 4.24 -11.81 14.15
CA ARG A 230 5.60 -11.31 13.93
C ARG A 230 5.89 -11.24 12.44
N ALA A 231 6.54 -10.18 11.99
CA ALA A 231 6.84 -9.99 10.57
C ALA A 231 8.24 -9.40 10.36
N ILE A 232 8.94 -9.89 9.35
CA ILE A 232 10.22 -9.35 8.89
C ILE A 232 10.07 -8.85 7.46
N ALA A 233 10.75 -7.74 7.12
CA ALA A 233 10.75 -7.20 5.78
C ALA A 233 12.13 -6.80 5.31
N VAL A 234 12.37 -6.90 4.00
CA VAL A 234 13.57 -6.46 3.30
C VAL A 234 13.21 -5.51 2.16
N PRO A 235 14.07 -4.55 1.80
CA PRO A 235 13.82 -3.62 0.70
C PRO A 235 14.02 -4.29 -0.66
N VAL A 236 13.19 -3.92 -1.63
CA VAL A 236 13.40 -4.18 -3.07
C VAL A 236 13.93 -2.90 -3.70
N ARG A 237 15.14 -2.95 -4.24
CA ARG A 237 15.85 -1.79 -4.78
C ARG A 237 15.85 -1.82 -6.30
N GLY A 238 15.54 -0.69 -6.91
CA GLY A 238 15.70 -0.48 -8.36
C GLY A 238 17.17 -0.27 -8.77
N ILE A 239 17.41 0.00 -10.06
CA ILE A 239 18.76 0.23 -10.63
C ILE A 239 19.48 1.38 -9.93
N SER A 240 18.76 2.44 -9.61
CA SER A 240 19.32 3.62 -8.91
C SER A 240 19.72 3.36 -7.46
N GLY A 241 19.45 2.15 -6.93
CA GLY A 241 19.60 1.82 -5.51
C GLY A 241 18.46 2.34 -4.63
N SER A 242 17.48 3.07 -5.19
CA SER A 242 16.29 3.52 -4.46
C SER A 242 15.40 2.36 -4.07
N VAL A 243 14.81 2.41 -2.88
CA VAL A 243 13.83 1.43 -2.42
C VAL A 243 12.48 1.71 -3.09
N MET A 244 11.99 0.76 -3.87
CA MET A 244 10.74 0.88 -4.63
C MET A 244 9.59 0.09 -4.02
N ALA A 245 9.90 -1.00 -3.34
CA ALA A 245 8.94 -1.90 -2.71
C ALA A 245 9.58 -2.60 -1.52
N GLY A 246 8.79 -3.33 -0.73
CA GLY A 246 9.29 -4.21 0.31
C GLY A 246 8.72 -5.62 0.17
N ILE A 247 9.52 -6.63 0.54
CA ILE A 247 9.05 -8.00 0.71
C ILE A 247 8.94 -8.29 2.19
N SER A 248 7.83 -8.87 2.63
CA SER A 248 7.70 -9.37 4.01
C SER A 248 7.38 -10.84 4.08
N VAL A 249 7.77 -11.42 5.20
CA VAL A 249 7.34 -12.74 5.67
C VAL A 249 6.71 -12.56 7.03
N SER A 250 5.52 -13.12 7.20
CA SER A 250 4.75 -13.05 8.44
C SER A 250 4.61 -14.44 9.05
N VAL A 251 4.80 -14.53 10.36
CA VAL A 251 4.76 -15.78 11.14
C VAL A 251 3.95 -15.58 12.42
N ARG A 252 3.53 -16.69 13.04
CA ARG A 252 2.99 -16.65 14.40
C ARG A 252 4.13 -16.48 15.39
N ALA A 253 4.10 -15.45 16.22
CA ALA A 253 5.16 -15.13 17.19
C ALA A 253 5.47 -16.31 18.14
N ALA A 254 4.45 -17.08 18.51
CA ALA A 254 4.60 -18.26 19.36
C ALA A 254 5.31 -19.45 18.68
N GLN A 255 5.45 -19.46 17.34
CA GLN A 255 6.00 -20.59 16.60
C GLN A 255 7.41 -20.33 16.07
N VAL A 256 7.77 -19.08 15.82
CA VAL A 256 9.06 -18.71 15.22
C VAL A 256 9.65 -17.54 15.98
N SER A 257 10.83 -17.74 16.55
CA SER A 257 11.57 -16.70 17.28
C SER A 257 12.17 -15.65 16.33
N GLU A 258 12.53 -14.47 16.86
CA GLU A 258 13.24 -13.43 16.08
C GLU A 258 14.56 -13.94 15.53
N ALA A 259 15.34 -14.64 16.36
CA ALA A 259 16.62 -15.23 15.96
C ALA A 259 16.45 -16.22 14.80
N GLU A 260 15.39 -17.01 14.83
CA GLU A 260 15.07 -17.93 13.73
C GLU A 260 14.61 -17.20 12.47
N MET A 261 13.86 -16.11 12.58
CA MET A 261 13.52 -15.28 11.41
C MET A 261 14.78 -14.70 10.76
N ILE A 262 15.70 -14.17 11.54
CA ILE A 262 16.95 -13.61 11.05
C ILE A 262 17.84 -14.68 10.42
N SER A 263 18.02 -15.83 11.07
CA SER A 263 18.95 -16.86 10.59
C SER A 263 18.39 -17.66 9.41
N ARG A 264 17.09 -17.97 9.41
CA ARG A 264 16.46 -18.88 8.43
C ARG A 264 15.70 -18.16 7.32
N LEU A 265 14.98 -17.08 7.63
CA LEU A 265 14.10 -16.43 6.67
C LEU A 265 14.75 -15.25 5.95
N LEU A 266 15.59 -14.47 6.63
CA LEU A 266 16.20 -13.26 6.07
C LEU A 266 17.10 -13.54 4.83
N PRO A 267 17.99 -14.57 4.81
CA PRO A 267 18.84 -14.81 3.63
C PRO A 267 18.03 -15.09 2.35
N PRO A 268 17.06 -16.03 2.30
CA PRO A 268 16.27 -16.26 1.09
C PRO A 268 15.39 -15.06 0.71
N MET A 269 14.95 -14.24 1.66
CA MET A 269 14.22 -13.01 1.36
C MET A 269 15.10 -11.99 0.64
N ARG A 270 16.35 -11.81 1.07
CA ARG A 270 17.32 -10.94 0.37
C ARG A 270 17.63 -11.42 -1.04
N GLU A 271 17.76 -12.73 -1.25
CA GLU A 271 17.92 -13.33 -2.58
C GLU A 271 16.72 -12.97 -3.48
N ALA A 272 15.49 -13.16 -2.98
CA ALA A 272 14.26 -12.84 -3.71
C ALA A 272 14.15 -11.33 -4.02
N ALA A 273 14.46 -10.46 -3.05
CA ALA A 273 14.45 -9.01 -3.24
C ALA A 273 15.45 -8.56 -4.31
N ALA A 274 16.66 -9.12 -4.31
CA ALA A 274 17.68 -8.84 -5.31
C ALA A 274 17.28 -9.35 -6.70
N ALA A 275 16.62 -10.52 -6.79
CA ALA A 275 16.11 -11.06 -8.05
C ALA A 275 15.01 -10.17 -8.64
N ILE A 276 14.05 -9.73 -7.83
CA ILE A 276 12.99 -8.80 -8.27
C ILE A 276 13.60 -7.46 -8.70
N GLY A 277 14.52 -6.91 -7.92
CA GLY A 277 15.19 -5.65 -8.24
C GLY A 277 15.87 -5.66 -9.60
N LYS A 278 16.54 -6.76 -9.96
CA LYS A 278 17.19 -6.94 -11.28
C LYS A 278 16.18 -6.97 -12.43
N LEU A 279 15.00 -7.58 -12.23
CA LEU A 279 13.97 -7.69 -13.26
C LEU A 279 13.21 -6.38 -13.51
N ILE A 280 13.07 -5.54 -12.50
CA ILE A 280 12.48 -4.19 -12.66
C ILE A 280 13.44 -3.27 -13.40
N ALA A 281 14.71 -3.62 -13.39
CA ALA A 281 15.82 -2.91 -13.97
C ALA A 281 16.00 -3.17 -15.48
N ALA A 282 15.43 -4.24 -15.99
CA ALA A 282 15.50 -4.65 -17.40
C ALA A 282 14.29 -4.18 -18.20
#